data_60e6afc0bd79bcfe024c811e50feb1d9
#
_entry.id   60e6afc0bd79bcfe024c811e50feb1d9
#
_cell.length_a   1.000
_cell.length_b   1.000
_cell.length_c   1.000
_cell.angle_alpha   90.00
_cell.angle_beta   90.00
_cell.angle_gamma   90.00
#
_symmetry.space_group_name_H-M   'P 1'
#
loop_
_entity.id
_entity.type
_entity.pdbx_description
1 polymer ?
#
loop_
_entity_poly.entity_id
_entity_poly.type
_entity_poly.pdbx_seq_one_letter_code
_entity_poly.pdbx_strand_id
1 'polypeptide(L)'
;NNHFKPNRTNFDWLSRDADQVDKYINDPLCGFPCSAETWQQLLSGLIEISKKDQLDKIPHTLPMYLFGGDKDPVGRMGKGIPALEQKLRQTGHDNVTHKLYKEARHEMLNETCKDDVYQDVANWIEQQL
;
A
#
# COMPACT_ATOMS: atom_id res chain seq x y z
N ASN A 1 -1.11 13.98 5.37
CA ASN A 1 -2.38 14.69 5.13
C ASN A 1 -2.20 16.07 4.44
N ASN A 2 -1.00 16.64 4.49
CA ASN A 2 -0.72 17.99 3.95
C ASN A 2 -0.92 18.12 2.44
N HIS A 3 -0.86 17.03 1.69
CA HIS A 3 -1.09 16.99 0.24
C HIS A 3 -2.57 17.19 -0.16
N PHE A 4 -3.50 17.10 0.80
CA PHE A 4 -4.94 17.08 0.56
C PHE A 4 -5.67 18.31 1.11
N LYS A 5 -4.93 19.42 1.33
CA LYS A 5 -5.54 20.66 1.83
C LYS A 5 -6.47 21.31 0.80
N PRO A 6 -7.62 21.88 1.24
CA PRO A 6 -8.09 21.95 2.63
C PRO A 6 -8.58 20.58 3.14
N ASN A 7 -8.10 20.17 4.33
CA ASN A 7 -8.46 18.90 4.91
C ASN A 7 -9.85 18.95 5.57
N ARG A 8 -10.65 17.90 5.38
CA ARG A 8 -11.89 17.67 6.11
C ARG A 8 -11.61 17.09 7.51
N THR A 9 -10.61 16.17 7.58
CA THR A 9 -10.21 15.46 8.80
C THR A 9 -8.68 15.33 8.87
N ASN A 10 -8.19 14.75 9.95
CA ASN A 10 -6.77 14.38 10.08
C ASN A 10 -6.38 13.12 9.29
N PHE A 11 -7.35 12.42 8.72
CA PHE A 11 -7.19 11.11 8.10
C PHE A 11 -7.58 11.08 6.60
N ASP A 12 -7.74 12.23 5.96
CA ASP A 12 -8.13 12.30 4.56
C ASP A 12 -7.11 11.60 3.63
N TRP A 13 -5.88 11.41 4.10
CA TRP A 13 -4.84 10.68 3.35
C TRP A 13 -5.13 9.19 3.18
N LEU A 14 -6.08 8.63 3.94
CA LEU A 14 -6.45 7.21 3.86
C LEU A 14 -7.26 6.91 2.59
N SER A 15 -8.29 7.69 2.31
CA SER A 15 -9.21 7.46 1.19
C SER A 15 -9.88 8.75 0.75
N ARG A 16 -10.37 8.75 -0.50
CA ARG A 16 -11.30 9.77 -1.02
C ARG A 16 -12.75 9.52 -0.58
N ASP A 17 -13.07 8.29 -0.18
CA ASP A 17 -14.38 7.92 0.34
C ASP A 17 -14.53 8.46 1.76
N ALA A 18 -15.34 9.52 1.90
CA ALA A 18 -15.55 10.20 3.18
C ALA A 18 -16.18 9.27 4.24
N ASP A 19 -17.08 8.37 3.83
CA ASP A 19 -17.74 7.43 4.74
C ASP A 19 -16.76 6.40 5.31
N GLN A 20 -15.78 5.97 4.50
CA GLN A 20 -14.73 5.07 4.98
C GLN A 20 -13.78 5.79 5.96
N VAL A 21 -13.43 7.03 5.67
CA VAL A 21 -12.62 7.84 6.59
C VAL A 21 -13.37 8.06 7.91
N ASP A 22 -14.68 8.33 7.87
CA ASP A 22 -15.48 8.51 9.07
C ASP A 22 -15.64 7.21 9.87
N LYS A 23 -15.76 6.05 9.23
CA LYS A 23 -15.72 4.75 9.90
C LYS A 23 -14.39 4.55 10.64
N TYR A 24 -13.26 4.85 9.99
CA TYR A 24 -11.94 4.78 10.63
C TYR A 24 -11.84 5.67 11.87
N ILE A 25 -12.34 6.91 11.80
CA ILE A 25 -12.31 7.86 12.91
C ILE A 25 -13.17 7.40 14.08
N ASN A 26 -14.32 6.77 13.78
CA ASN A 26 -15.27 6.31 14.80
C ASN A 26 -14.91 4.93 15.40
N ASP A 27 -13.94 4.22 14.83
CA ASP A 27 -13.48 2.94 15.36
C ASP A 27 -12.48 3.15 16.51
N PRO A 28 -12.79 2.70 17.76
CA PRO A 28 -11.89 2.87 18.89
C PRO A 28 -10.57 2.09 18.76
N LEU A 29 -10.49 1.16 17.80
CA LEU A 29 -9.27 0.40 17.50
C LEU A 29 -8.42 1.05 16.39
N CYS A 30 -8.84 2.19 15.86
CA CYS A 30 -8.17 2.93 14.81
C CYS A 30 -7.69 4.31 15.28
N GLY A 31 -6.69 4.86 14.61
CA GLY A 31 -6.26 6.25 14.77
C GLY A 31 -5.61 6.62 16.11
N PHE A 32 -5.39 5.67 17.01
CA PHE A 32 -4.71 5.94 18.29
C PHE A 32 -3.19 6.09 18.10
N PRO A 33 -2.53 6.90 18.94
CA PRO A 33 -1.07 7.04 18.88
C PRO A 33 -0.39 5.77 19.39
N CYS A 34 0.51 5.22 18.57
CA CYS A 34 1.37 4.11 18.98
C CYS A 34 2.52 4.60 19.87
N SER A 35 3.02 3.73 20.76
CA SER A 35 4.20 4.01 21.56
C SER A 35 5.46 4.17 20.69
N ALA A 36 6.47 4.85 21.20
CA ALA A 36 7.77 4.96 20.53
C ALA A 36 8.41 3.59 20.28
N GLU A 37 8.23 2.65 21.21
CA GLU A 37 8.71 1.28 21.09
C GLU A 37 8.02 0.54 19.92
N THR A 38 6.70 0.67 19.80
CA THR A 38 5.94 0.09 18.66
C THR A 38 6.47 0.62 17.33
N TRP A 39 6.68 1.94 17.24
CA TRP A 39 7.24 2.55 16.04
C TRP A 39 8.66 2.07 15.75
N GLN A 40 9.51 1.96 16.78
CA GLN A 40 10.87 1.44 16.61
C GLN A 40 10.87 0.01 16.08
N GLN A 41 10.05 -0.88 16.64
CA GLN A 41 9.93 -2.26 16.21
C GLN A 41 9.42 -2.36 14.77
N LEU A 42 8.35 -1.62 14.43
CA LEU A 42 7.81 -1.58 13.08
C LEU A 42 8.86 -1.12 12.05
N LEU A 43 9.50 0.02 12.32
CA LEU A 43 10.49 0.57 11.39
C LEU A 43 11.72 -0.34 11.26
N SER A 44 12.16 -0.96 12.36
CA SER A 44 13.26 -1.94 12.33
C SER A 44 12.89 -3.17 11.50
N GLY A 45 11.66 -3.67 11.63
CA GLY A 45 11.13 -4.76 10.81
C GLY A 45 11.09 -4.41 9.33
N LEU A 46 10.59 -3.22 8.99
CA LEU A 46 10.54 -2.74 7.61
C LEU A 46 11.94 -2.61 6.99
N ILE A 47 12.91 -2.11 7.75
CA ILE A 47 14.31 -2.04 7.31
C ILE A 47 14.86 -3.45 7.07
N GLU A 48 14.60 -4.37 8.01
CA GLU A 48 15.10 -5.76 7.91
C GLU A 48 14.57 -6.47 6.67
N ILE A 49 13.25 -6.52 6.49
CA ILE A 49 12.62 -7.21 5.34
C ILE A 49 12.97 -6.56 3.99
N SER A 50 13.46 -5.31 4.00
CA SER A 50 13.86 -4.59 2.79
C SER A 50 15.28 -4.89 2.34
N LYS A 51 16.07 -5.64 3.12
CA LYS A 51 17.46 -6.01 2.75
C LYS A 51 17.45 -6.97 1.57
N LYS A 52 18.51 -6.90 0.76
CA LYS A 52 18.65 -7.76 -0.42
C LYS A 52 18.60 -9.24 -0.06
N ASP A 53 19.35 -9.65 0.97
CA ASP A 53 19.42 -11.03 1.44
C ASP A 53 18.09 -11.56 1.99
N GLN A 54 17.17 -10.70 2.42
CA GLN A 54 15.81 -11.08 2.80
C GLN A 54 14.91 -11.21 1.55
N LEU A 55 15.04 -10.32 0.60
CA LEU A 55 14.30 -10.41 -0.67
C LEU A 55 14.72 -11.65 -1.46
N ASP A 56 16.01 -12.02 -1.46
CA ASP A 56 16.53 -13.23 -2.11
C ASP A 56 15.96 -14.54 -1.51
N LYS A 57 15.34 -14.51 -0.31
CA LYS A 57 14.65 -15.65 0.30
C LYS A 57 13.25 -15.90 -0.25
N ILE A 58 12.67 -14.92 -0.92
CA ILE A 58 11.37 -15.08 -1.57
C ILE A 58 11.58 -16.02 -2.78
N PRO A 59 10.73 -17.04 -3.00
CA PRO A 59 10.86 -17.86 -4.21
C PRO A 59 10.77 -17.01 -5.49
N HIS A 60 11.75 -17.11 -6.36
CA HIS A 60 11.83 -16.27 -7.57
C HIS A 60 10.66 -16.52 -8.54
N THR A 61 10.04 -17.68 -8.46
CA THR A 61 8.86 -18.04 -9.27
C THR A 61 7.54 -17.57 -8.69
N LEU A 62 7.55 -16.99 -7.47
CA LEU A 62 6.32 -16.53 -6.82
C LEU A 62 5.71 -15.37 -7.61
N PRO A 63 4.44 -15.50 -8.07
CA PRO A 63 3.75 -14.38 -8.69
C PRO A 63 3.47 -13.31 -7.65
N MET A 64 3.76 -12.06 -7.97
CA MET A 64 3.52 -10.93 -7.08
C MET A 64 2.74 -9.83 -7.81
N TYR A 65 1.68 -9.36 -7.16
CA TYR A 65 0.90 -8.21 -7.61
C TYR A 65 0.98 -7.08 -6.60
N LEU A 66 1.56 -5.97 -7.02
CA LEU A 66 1.72 -4.77 -6.21
C LEU A 66 0.70 -3.73 -6.66
N PHE A 67 -0.09 -3.19 -5.75
CA PHE A 67 -1.03 -2.14 -6.14
C PHE A 67 -1.13 -1.04 -5.09
N GLY A 68 -1.54 0.15 -5.50
CA GLY A 68 -1.73 1.28 -4.60
C GLY A 68 -2.21 2.53 -5.32
N GLY A 69 -2.46 3.58 -4.56
CA GLY A 69 -2.86 4.86 -5.08
C GLY A 69 -1.68 5.71 -5.56
N ASP A 70 -1.84 6.43 -6.67
CA ASP A 70 -0.83 7.37 -7.14
C ASP A 70 -0.73 8.63 -6.26
N LYS A 71 -1.71 8.84 -5.36
CA LYS A 71 -1.74 9.90 -4.35
C LYS A 71 -1.50 9.39 -2.93
N ASP A 72 -1.07 8.15 -2.76
CA ASP A 72 -0.72 7.63 -1.43
C ASP A 72 0.57 8.29 -0.91
N PRO A 73 0.51 9.08 0.18
CA PRO A 73 1.69 9.71 0.76
C PRO A 73 2.66 8.69 1.41
N VAL A 74 2.16 7.56 1.91
CA VAL A 74 2.99 6.46 2.45
C VAL A 74 3.72 5.77 1.31
N GLY A 75 3.04 5.57 0.17
CA GLY A 75 3.61 5.07 -1.08
C GLY A 75 4.43 6.10 -1.86
N ARG A 76 4.84 7.21 -1.23
CA ARG A 76 5.64 8.30 -1.83
C ARG A 76 4.96 8.89 -3.07
N MET A 77 3.65 9.11 -2.99
CA MET A 77 2.85 9.66 -4.09
C MET A 77 3.01 8.84 -5.38
N GLY A 78 2.79 7.54 -5.29
CA GLY A 78 2.86 6.59 -6.40
C GLY A 78 4.26 6.13 -6.81
N LYS A 79 5.33 6.64 -6.21
CA LYS A 79 6.72 6.26 -6.55
C LYS A 79 7.21 5.01 -5.85
N GLY A 80 6.58 4.63 -4.72
CA GLY A 80 7.03 3.52 -3.87
C GLY A 80 6.85 2.17 -4.54
N ILE A 81 5.70 1.93 -5.16
CA ILE A 81 5.35 0.64 -5.80
C ILE A 81 6.25 0.32 -7.00
N PRO A 82 6.45 1.22 -7.99
CA PRO A 82 7.39 0.97 -9.07
C PRO A 82 8.83 0.75 -8.58
N ALA A 83 9.25 1.47 -7.52
CA ALA A 83 10.57 1.29 -6.94
C ALA A 83 10.72 -0.09 -6.27
N LEU A 84 9.67 -0.60 -5.62
CA LEU A 84 9.67 -1.95 -5.05
C LEU A 84 9.71 -3.01 -6.14
N GLU A 85 8.91 -2.87 -7.21
CA GLU A 85 8.99 -3.78 -8.35
C GLU A 85 10.40 -3.82 -8.93
N GLN A 86 10.99 -2.65 -9.20
CA GLN A 86 12.37 -2.59 -9.72
C GLN A 86 13.36 -3.31 -8.81
N LYS A 87 13.22 -3.14 -7.48
CA LYS A 87 14.08 -3.81 -6.51
C LYS A 87 13.90 -5.31 -6.52
N LEU A 88 12.67 -5.81 -6.59
CA LEU A 88 12.36 -7.24 -6.69
C LEU A 88 12.96 -7.84 -7.98
N ARG A 89 12.80 -7.16 -9.13
CA ARG A 89 13.41 -7.61 -10.39
C ARG A 89 14.93 -7.66 -10.33
N GLN A 90 15.58 -6.71 -9.64
CA GLN A 90 17.03 -6.73 -9.42
C GLN A 90 17.50 -7.89 -8.55
N THR A 91 16.60 -8.52 -7.79
CA THR A 91 16.87 -9.73 -7.01
C THR A 91 16.38 -11.01 -7.72
N GLY A 92 16.05 -10.94 -9.02
CA GLY A 92 15.71 -12.10 -9.85
C GLY A 92 14.24 -12.52 -9.81
N HIS A 93 13.35 -11.67 -9.28
CA HIS A 93 11.91 -11.94 -9.28
C HIS A 93 11.28 -11.35 -10.55
N ASP A 94 11.12 -12.16 -11.59
CA ASP A 94 10.60 -11.69 -12.88
C ASP A 94 9.06 -11.67 -12.96
N ASN A 95 8.39 -12.50 -12.14
CA ASN A 95 6.94 -12.57 -12.10
C ASN A 95 6.32 -11.54 -11.14
N VAL A 96 6.65 -10.26 -11.37
CA VAL A 96 6.14 -9.13 -10.58
C VAL A 96 5.41 -8.19 -11.52
N THR A 97 4.18 -7.84 -11.17
CA THR A 97 3.40 -6.82 -11.87
C THR A 97 2.92 -5.76 -10.89
N HIS A 98 2.70 -4.54 -11.39
CA HIS A 98 2.11 -3.52 -10.54
C HIS A 98 1.01 -2.74 -11.24
N LYS A 99 0.11 -2.15 -10.45
CA LYS A 99 -0.92 -1.20 -10.90
C LYS A 99 -1.03 -0.03 -9.93
N LEU A 100 -1.02 1.19 -10.47
CA LEU A 100 -1.34 2.40 -9.74
C LEU A 100 -2.72 2.90 -10.15
N TYR A 101 -3.57 3.16 -9.16
CA TYR A 101 -4.92 3.71 -9.37
C TYR A 101 -4.87 5.23 -9.28
N LYS A 102 -5.37 5.85 -10.34
CA LYS A 102 -5.34 7.31 -10.50
C LYS A 102 -6.13 8.01 -9.39
N GLU A 103 -5.52 9.05 -8.83
CA GLU A 103 -6.06 9.87 -7.74
C GLU A 103 -6.37 9.11 -6.44
N ALA A 104 -6.17 7.78 -6.40
CA ALA A 104 -6.42 6.98 -5.22
C ALA A 104 -5.35 7.22 -4.14
N ARG A 105 -5.77 7.06 -2.87
CA ARG A 105 -4.93 7.30 -1.69
C ARG A 105 -4.44 5.99 -1.09
N HIS A 106 -4.33 5.88 0.22
CA HIS A 106 -3.64 4.77 0.90
C HIS A 106 -4.44 3.46 0.96
N GLU A 107 -5.72 3.55 1.32
CA GLU A 107 -6.56 2.36 1.57
C GLU A 107 -7.33 1.93 0.32
N MET A 108 -6.66 1.20 -0.56
CA MET A 108 -7.21 0.84 -1.87
C MET A 108 -8.53 0.05 -1.81
N LEU A 109 -8.71 -0.81 -0.80
CA LEU A 109 -9.92 -1.61 -0.62
C LEU A 109 -11.08 -0.81 0.00
N ASN A 110 -10.81 0.42 0.43
CA ASN A 110 -11.77 1.38 0.98
C ASN A 110 -11.84 2.66 0.14
N GLU A 111 -11.29 2.64 -1.07
CA GLU A 111 -11.28 3.78 -1.97
C GLU A 111 -12.58 3.90 -2.78
N THR A 112 -12.82 5.07 -3.38
CA THR A 112 -13.97 5.27 -4.27
C THR A 112 -13.94 4.36 -5.51
N CYS A 113 -12.77 3.84 -5.89
CA CYS A 113 -12.56 2.89 -6.98
C CYS A 113 -12.35 1.44 -6.49
N LYS A 114 -12.79 1.10 -5.28
CA LYS A 114 -12.58 -0.23 -4.69
C LYS A 114 -13.09 -1.39 -5.53
N ASP A 115 -14.22 -1.20 -6.24
CA ASP A 115 -14.79 -2.25 -7.08
C ASP A 115 -13.86 -2.61 -8.25
N ASP A 116 -13.21 -1.61 -8.85
CA ASP A 116 -12.16 -1.84 -9.86
C ASP A 116 -10.98 -2.59 -9.26
N VAL A 117 -10.57 -2.23 -8.02
CA VAL A 117 -9.47 -2.90 -7.31
C VAL A 117 -9.82 -4.36 -7.05
N TYR A 118 -11.03 -4.66 -6.56
CA TYR A 118 -11.49 -6.02 -6.32
C TYR A 118 -11.49 -6.85 -7.60
N GLN A 119 -12.00 -6.28 -8.69
CA GLN A 119 -12.04 -6.98 -9.97
C GLN A 119 -10.63 -7.25 -10.50
N ASP A 120 -9.72 -6.28 -10.42
CA ASP A 120 -8.33 -6.46 -10.87
C ASP A 120 -7.60 -7.54 -10.06
N VAL A 121 -7.77 -7.53 -8.73
CA VAL A 121 -7.16 -8.55 -7.85
C VAL A 121 -7.75 -9.94 -8.17
N ALA A 122 -9.06 -10.05 -8.33
CA ALA A 122 -9.71 -11.31 -8.70
C ALA A 122 -9.20 -11.83 -10.04
N ASN A 123 -9.18 -10.98 -11.07
CA ASN A 123 -8.69 -11.32 -12.40
C ASN A 123 -7.21 -11.75 -12.36
N TRP A 124 -6.40 -11.06 -11.58
CA TRP A 124 -4.99 -11.43 -11.43
C TRP A 124 -4.82 -12.79 -10.76
N ILE A 125 -5.58 -13.08 -9.70
CA ILE A 125 -5.56 -14.40 -9.03
C ILE A 125 -5.97 -15.50 -10.01
N GLU A 126 -7.06 -15.32 -10.78
CA GLU A 126 -7.53 -16.30 -11.76
C GLU A 126 -6.47 -16.62 -12.82
N GLN A 127 -5.63 -15.66 -13.18
CA GLN A 127 -4.53 -15.88 -14.14
C GLN A 127 -3.37 -16.72 -13.57
N GLN A 128 -3.31 -16.92 -12.24
CA GLN A 128 -2.27 -17.72 -11.60
C GLN A 128 -2.70 -19.18 -11.37
N LEU A 129 -3.99 -19.50 -11.55
CA LEU A 129 -4.55 -20.85 -11.37
C LEU A 129 -4.49 -21.67 -12.65
#